data_bdcba88c5754916aaa5814e3bcd58292
#
_entry.id   bdcba88c5754916aaa5814e3bcd58292
#
_cell.length_a   1.000
_cell.length_b   1.000
_cell.length_c   1.000
_cell.angle_alpha   90.00
_cell.angle_beta   90.00
_cell.angle_gamma   90.00
#
_symmetry.space_group_name_H-M   'P 1'
#
loop_
_entity.id
_entity.type
_entity.pdbx_description
1 polymer ?
#
loop_
_entity_poly.entity_id
_entity_poly.type
_entity_poly.pdbx_seq_one_letter_code
_entity_poly.pdbx_strand_id
1 'polypeptide(L)'
;HRYFICLGQAYAMTGNEKYAEAFVRILRDWIEHVPLNQESKKVTWREIEAGIRGENWTKSILYFENSSLVDDDFMELFTKSLEEHGEYLFNAKRGFQISSNWGVLENHGLLFIGLALGKEIYTETALKRLEQEVQIQIFSDGVHWEQSCMYHNEVLHCVLETIHMLQAWGRKIPEKITEAARRMAMVNVAWKKPDGCQPLTGDSDETNVEDMLAVSAILLA
;
A
#
# COMPACT_ATOMS: atom_id res chain seq x y z
N HIS A 1 -3.84 -2.61 -10.15
CA HIS A 1 -2.53 -2.40 -10.84
C HIS A 1 -1.35 -3.06 -10.09
N ARG A 2 -1.59 -3.97 -9.14
CA ARG A 2 -0.52 -4.72 -8.43
C ARG A 2 0.44 -5.43 -9.40
N TYR A 3 -0.02 -5.88 -10.55
CA TYR A 3 0.81 -6.52 -11.58
C TYR A 3 1.90 -5.60 -12.18
N PHE A 4 1.84 -4.29 -11.99
CA PHE A 4 2.93 -3.39 -12.40
C PHE A 4 4.25 -3.69 -11.67
N ILE A 5 4.18 -4.14 -10.43
CA ILE A 5 5.37 -4.63 -9.70
C ILE A 5 6.01 -5.81 -10.44
N CYS A 6 5.20 -6.77 -10.91
CA CYS A 6 5.72 -7.92 -11.66
C CYS A 6 6.36 -7.49 -13.00
N LEU A 7 5.78 -6.50 -13.70
CA LEU A 7 6.40 -5.93 -14.90
C LEU A 7 7.75 -5.27 -14.57
N GLY A 8 7.79 -4.51 -13.48
CA GLY A 8 9.02 -3.87 -13.00
C GLY A 8 10.11 -4.88 -12.64
N GLN A 9 9.77 -5.90 -11.88
CA GLN A 9 10.70 -6.98 -11.54
C GLN A 9 11.22 -7.71 -12.78
N ALA A 10 10.35 -8.01 -13.75
CA ALA A 10 10.74 -8.65 -15.00
C ALA A 10 11.66 -7.73 -15.84
N TYR A 11 11.41 -6.42 -15.85
CA TYR A 11 12.30 -5.45 -16.48
C TYR A 11 13.68 -5.44 -15.80
N ALA A 12 13.71 -5.29 -14.49
CA ALA A 12 14.95 -5.26 -13.71
C ALA A 12 15.81 -6.53 -13.89
N MET A 13 15.17 -7.69 -14.01
CA MET A 13 15.86 -8.97 -14.20
C MET A 13 16.37 -9.18 -15.63
N THR A 14 15.75 -8.59 -16.64
CA THR A 14 16.00 -8.92 -18.05
C THR A 14 16.52 -7.79 -18.90
N GLY A 15 16.31 -6.53 -18.48
CA GLY A 15 16.55 -5.34 -19.29
C GLY A 15 15.67 -5.25 -20.54
N ASN A 16 14.58 -6.05 -20.64
CA ASN A 16 13.78 -6.11 -21.84
C ASN A 16 12.70 -5.03 -21.84
N GLU A 17 12.83 -4.06 -22.74
CA GLU A 17 11.96 -2.87 -22.87
C GLU A 17 10.48 -3.22 -23.08
N LYS A 18 10.12 -4.40 -23.53
CA LYS A 18 8.70 -4.81 -23.66
C LYS A 18 7.91 -4.67 -22.36
N TYR A 19 8.57 -4.82 -21.20
CA TYR A 19 7.93 -4.69 -19.89
C TYR A 19 7.71 -3.21 -19.53
N ALA A 20 8.67 -2.34 -19.86
CA ALA A 20 8.52 -0.90 -19.73
C ALA A 20 7.47 -0.35 -20.69
N GLU A 21 7.47 -0.82 -21.96
CA GLU A 21 6.43 -0.48 -22.93
C GLU A 21 5.03 -0.85 -22.44
N ALA A 22 4.86 -2.05 -21.89
CA ALA A 22 3.58 -2.48 -21.33
C ALA A 22 3.16 -1.60 -20.15
N PHE A 23 4.08 -1.29 -19.24
CA PHE A 23 3.83 -0.41 -18.10
C PHE A 23 3.39 0.99 -18.55
N VAL A 24 4.19 1.66 -19.38
CA VAL A 24 3.92 3.02 -19.86
C VAL A 24 2.60 3.08 -20.61
N ARG A 25 2.38 2.15 -21.55
CA ARG A 25 1.15 2.11 -22.37
C ARG A 25 -0.11 1.92 -21.53
N ILE A 26 -0.10 0.96 -20.61
CA ILE A 26 -1.29 0.65 -19.78
C ILE A 26 -1.56 1.79 -18.80
N LEU A 27 -0.51 2.36 -18.21
CA LEU A 27 -0.67 3.44 -17.25
C LEU A 27 -1.16 4.73 -17.92
N ARG A 28 -0.60 5.08 -19.09
CA ARG A 28 -1.05 6.23 -19.90
C ARG A 28 -2.51 6.06 -20.31
N ASP A 29 -2.87 4.90 -20.85
CA ASP A 29 -4.25 4.58 -21.26
C ASP A 29 -5.23 4.74 -20.08
N TRP A 30 -4.85 4.26 -18.90
CA TRP A 30 -5.68 4.40 -17.70
C TRP A 30 -5.85 5.86 -17.29
N ILE A 31 -4.77 6.66 -17.25
CA ILE A 31 -4.81 8.07 -16.86
C ILE A 31 -5.70 8.87 -17.83
N GLU A 32 -5.58 8.63 -19.13
CA GLU A 32 -6.31 9.35 -20.17
C GLU A 32 -7.81 9.00 -20.21
N HIS A 33 -8.18 7.75 -19.89
CA HIS A 33 -9.56 7.28 -20.08
C HIS A 33 -10.35 7.08 -18.78
N VAL A 34 -9.73 7.18 -17.61
CA VAL A 34 -10.39 6.97 -16.32
C VAL A 34 -10.28 8.23 -15.44
N PRO A 35 -10.91 9.35 -15.83
CA PRO A 35 -10.85 10.60 -15.07
C PRO A 35 -11.58 10.50 -13.72
N LEU A 36 -11.13 11.28 -12.75
CA LEU A 36 -11.79 11.45 -11.48
C LEU A 36 -13.11 12.23 -11.66
N ASN A 37 -14.24 11.56 -11.48
CA ASN A 37 -15.58 12.16 -11.55
C ASN A 37 -16.57 11.42 -10.64
N GLN A 38 -17.84 11.85 -10.60
CA GLN A 38 -18.83 11.27 -9.71
C GLN A 38 -19.17 9.80 -10.01
N GLU A 39 -19.09 9.37 -11.27
CA GLU A 39 -19.36 7.98 -11.65
C GLU A 39 -18.13 7.09 -11.34
N SER A 40 -16.93 7.55 -11.68
CA SER A 40 -15.70 6.78 -11.41
C SER A 40 -15.45 6.59 -9.91
N LYS A 41 -15.86 7.54 -9.06
CA LYS A 41 -15.80 7.40 -7.58
C LYS A 41 -16.60 6.23 -7.03
N LYS A 42 -17.57 5.73 -7.77
CA LYS A 42 -18.36 4.56 -7.34
C LYS A 42 -17.66 3.23 -7.62
N VAL A 43 -16.65 3.21 -8.49
CA VAL A 43 -15.99 1.98 -8.98
C VAL A 43 -14.47 2.12 -8.97
N THR A 44 -13.91 2.81 -9.97
CA THR A 44 -12.45 2.86 -10.23
C THR A 44 -11.71 3.88 -9.36
N TRP A 45 -12.42 4.88 -8.86
CA TRP A 45 -11.90 5.93 -7.99
C TRP A 45 -12.49 5.87 -6.56
N ARG A 46 -12.93 4.67 -6.08
CA ARG A 46 -13.16 4.54 -4.64
C ARG A 46 -11.85 4.86 -3.92
N GLU A 47 -11.94 5.43 -2.73
CA GLU A 47 -10.77 5.86 -1.97
C GLU A 47 -9.75 4.71 -1.78
N ILE A 48 -10.23 3.50 -1.47
CA ILE A 48 -9.39 2.31 -1.35
C ILE A 48 -8.64 2.00 -2.66
N GLU A 49 -9.33 2.08 -3.81
CA GLU A 49 -8.69 1.84 -5.12
C GLU A 49 -7.62 2.89 -5.44
N ALA A 50 -7.89 4.14 -5.07
CA ALA A 50 -6.91 5.23 -5.23
C ALA A 50 -5.69 5.02 -4.33
N GLY A 51 -5.88 4.55 -3.09
CA GLY A 51 -4.79 4.20 -2.17
C GLY A 51 -3.91 3.08 -2.72
N ILE A 52 -4.54 1.95 -3.11
CA ILE A 52 -3.82 0.80 -3.69
C ILE A 52 -3.06 1.19 -4.97
N ARG A 53 -3.64 2.06 -5.82
CA ARG A 53 -2.92 2.55 -7.01
C ARG A 53 -1.73 3.41 -6.64
N GLY A 54 -1.92 4.37 -5.74
CA GLY A 54 -0.85 5.27 -5.29
C GLY A 54 0.38 4.51 -4.80
N GLU A 55 0.18 3.52 -3.94
CA GLU A 55 1.23 2.62 -3.47
C GLU A 55 1.91 1.88 -4.63
N ASN A 56 1.12 1.16 -5.44
CA ASN A 56 1.69 0.30 -6.48
C ASN A 56 2.37 1.08 -7.61
N TRP A 57 1.86 2.26 -7.96
CA TRP A 57 2.47 3.10 -8.99
C TRP A 57 3.81 3.67 -8.52
N THR A 58 3.86 4.18 -7.30
CA THR A 58 5.10 4.74 -6.73
C THR A 58 6.19 3.68 -6.55
N LYS A 59 5.83 2.45 -6.20
CA LYS A 59 6.77 1.34 -6.13
C LYS A 59 7.22 0.87 -7.51
N SER A 60 6.29 0.78 -8.45
CA SER A 60 6.56 0.23 -9.79
C SER A 60 7.47 1.12 -10.62
N ILE A 61 7.29 2.45 -10.58
CA ILE A 61 8.07 3.39 -11.40
C ILE A 61 9.58 3.28 -11.17
N LEU A 62 9.98 2.94 -9.94
CA LEU A 62 11.40 2.81 -9.56
C LEU A 62 12.14 1.72 -10.34
N TYR A 63 11.44 0.68 -10.79
CA TYR A 63 12.05 -0.38 -11.59
C TYR A 63 12.41 0.08 -13.01
N PHE A 64 11.75 1.13 -13.51
CA PHE A 64 11.87 1.58 -14.89
C PHE A 64 12.72 2.84 -15.07
N GLU A 65 13.44 3.27 -14.04
CA GLU A 65 14.25 4.51 -14.05
C GLU A 65 15.28 4.57 -15.19
N ASN A 66 15.74 3.41 -15.68
CA ASN A 66 16.73 3.31 -16.77
C ASN A 66 16.09 3.08 -18.15
N SER A 67 14.77 3.03 -18.25
CA SER A 67 14.07 2.87 -19.52
C SER A 67 13.90 4.21 -20.22
N SER A 68 14.27 4.26 -21.50
CA SER A 68 14.04 5.45 -22.33
C SER A 68 12.55 5.76 -22.62
N LEU A 69 11.66 4.82 -22.30
CA LEU A 69 10.21 4.98 -22.44
C LEU A 69 9.59 5.73 -21.26
N VAL A 70 10.31 5.83 -20.15
CA VAL A 70 9.95 6.68 -18.99
C VAL A 70 10.63 8.03 -19.18
N ASP A 71 10.17 8.74 -20.19
CA ASP A 71 10.64 10.06 -20.58
C ASP A 71 10.00 11.19 -19.76
N ASP A 72 10.44 12.42 -19.99
CA ASP A 72 9.94 13.59 -19.27
C ASP A 72 8.43 13.80 -19.46
N ASP A 73 7.90 13.56 -20.68
CA ASP A 73 6.48 13.69 -20.97
C ASP A 73 5.63 12.66 -20.19
N PHE A 74 6.14 11.43 -20.11
CA PHE A 74 5.48 10.40 -19.30
C PHE A 74 5.57 10.73 -17.81
N MET A 75 6.72 11.21 -17.33
CA MET A 75 6.90 11.59 -15.92
C MET A 75 6.03 12.78 -15.52
N GLU A 76 5.82 13.74 -16.41
CA GLU A 76 4.88 14.85 -16.17
C GLU A 76 3.43 14.32 -16.01
N LEU A 77 2.98 13.47 -16.95
CA LEU A 77 1.66 12.84 -16.89
C LEU A 77 1.49 12.00 -15.61
N PHE A 78 2.47 11.18 -15.29
CA PHE A 78 2.50 10.33 -14.10
C PHE A 78 2.40 11.17 -12.82
N THR A 79 3.26 12.17 -12.67
CA THR A 79 3.33 13.04 -11.50
C THR A 79 2.02 13.79 -11.29
N LYS A 80 1.45 14.36 -12.36
CA LYS A 80 0.16 15.05 -12.30
C LYS A 80 -0.97 14.13 -11.84
N SER A 81 -1.01 12.90 -12.35
CA SER A 81 -2.02 11.92 -11.91
C SER A 81 -1.80 11.48 -10.46
N LEU A 82 -0.54 11.32 -10.05
CA LEU A 82 -0.21 10.99 -8.67
C LEU A 82 -0.61 12.11 -7.70
N GLU A 83 -0.44 13.37 -8.10
CA GLU A 83 -0.94 14.55 -7.36
C GLU A 83 -2.45 14.53 -7.20
N GLU A 84 -3.19 14.19 -8.27
CA GLU A 84 -4.66 14.06 -8.23
C GLU A 84 -5.09 12.97 -7.25
N HIS A 85 -4.41 11.81 -7.23
CA HIS A 85 -4.66 10.75 -6.24
C HIS A 85 -4.39 11.25 -4.81
N GLY A 86 -3.26 11.92 -4.59
CA GLY A 86 -2.89 12.46 -3.28
C GLY A 86 -3.89 13.49 -2.77
N GLU A 87 -4.28 14.44 -3.61
CA GLU A 87 -5.28 15.46 -3.27
C GLU A 87 -6.65 14.83 -2.95
N TYR A 88 -7.07 13.83 -3.74
CA TYR A 88 -8.31 13.11 -3.52
C TYR A 88 -8.32 12.38 -2.18
N LEU A 89 -7.27 11.61 -1.87
CA LEU A 89 -7.14 10.88 -0.60
C LEU A 89 -6.98 11.81 0.61
N PHE A 90 -6.24 12.90 0.45
CA PHE A 90 -6.06 13.90 1.50
C PHE A 90 -7.38 14.52 1.92
N ASN A 91 -8.26 14.85 0.96
CA ASN A 91 -9.57 15.46 1.19
C ASN A 91 -10.70 14.44 1.37
N ALA A 92 -10.43 13.14 1.37
CA ALA A 92 -11.43 12.10 1.53
C ALA A 92 -12.20 12.25 2.85
N LYS A 93 -13.52 12.07 2.77
CA LYS A 93 -14.38 12.05 3.96
C LYS A 93 -14.16 10.72 4.69
N ARG A 94 -13.94 10.82 5.99
CA ARG A 94 -13.66 9.68 6.83
C ARG A 94 -14.90 9.32 7.65
N GLY A 95 -15.46 8.18 7.35
CA GLY A 95 -16.59 7.60 8.07
C GLY A 95 -16.22 6.21 8.60
N PHE A 96 -16.82 5.16 8.01
CA PHE A 96 -16.52 3.77 8.37
C PHE A 96 -15.04 3.39 8.11
N GLN A 97 -14.36 4.08 7.22
CA GLN A 97 -12.96 3.83 6.86
C GLN A 97 -12.05 3.82 8.08
N ILE A 98 -12.33 4.68 9.08
CA ILE A 98 -11.51 4.75 10.31
C ILE A 98 -11.49 3.39 11.05
N SER A 99 -12.57 2.64 10.94
CA SER A 99 -12.73 1.32 11.56
C SER A 99 -12.69 0.17 10.54
N SER A 100 -12.09 0.35 9.37
CA SER A 100 -12.01 -0.66 8.33
C SER A 100 -10.60 -0.73 7.75
N ASN A 101 -10.20 -1.92 7.25
CA ASN A 101 -8.97 -2.08 6.50
C ASN A 101 -8.86 -1.07 5.35
N TRP A 102 -9.99 -0.61 4.78
CA TRP A 102 -10.01 0.41 3.72
C TRP A 102 -9.26 1.68 4.11
N GLY A 103 -9.49 2.19 5.32
CA GLY A 103 -8.79 3.38 5.78
C GLY A 103 -7.28 3.19 5.86
N VAL A 104 -6.84 2.01 6.30
CA VAL A 104 -5.40 1.69 6.35
C VAL A 104 -4.80 1.69 4.94
N LEU A 105 -5.45 1.04 3.96
CA LEU A 105 -4.96 1.02 2.58
C LEU A 105 -4.99 2.41 1.92
N GLU A 106 -6.02 3.22 2.20
CA GLU A 106 -6.11 4.62 1.75
C GLU A 106 -4.94 5.46 2.26
N ASN A 107 -4.65 5.38 3.56
CA ASN A 107 -3.59 6.16 4.17
C ASN A 107 -2.20 5.61 3.89
N HIS A 108 -2.06 4.31 3.72
CA HIS A 108 -0.84 3.70 3.22
C HIS A 108 -0.50 4.25 1.81
N GLY A 109 -1.47 4.27 0.90
CA GLY A 109 -1.29 4.89 -0.41
C GLY A 109 -0.97 6.38 -0.35
N LEU A 110 -1.65 7.14 0.51
CA LEU A 110 -1.36 8.57 0.71
C LEU A 110 0.06 8.80 1.24
N LEU A 111 0.55 7.93 2.13
CA LEU A 111 1.93 7.97 2.61
C LEU A 111 2.93 7.82 1.48
N PHE A 112 2.74 6.79 0.63
CA PHE A 112 3.63 6.55 -0.50
C PHE A 112 3.62 7.70 -1.50
N ILE A 113 2.45 8.25 -1.80
CA ILE A 113 2.31 9.44 -2.65
C ILE A 113 3.02 10.65 -2.02
N GLY A 114 2.82 10.88 -0.73
CA GLY A 114 3.44 11.98 -0.01
C GLY A 114 4.97 11.92 -0.03
N LEU A 115 5.53 10.73 0.20
CA LEU A 115 6.97 10.49 0.12
C LEU A 115 7.50 10.68 -1.31
N ALA A 116 6.85 10.11 -2.31
CA ALA A 116 7.27 10.19 -3.71
C ALA A 116 7.24 11.63 -4.26
N LEU A 117 6.23 12.41 -3.88
CA LEU A 117 6.08 13.82 -4.32
C LEU A 117 6.82 14.82 -3.42
N GLY A 118 7.40 14.39 -2.29
CA GLY A 118 7.98 15.29 -1.29
C GLY A 118 6.93 16.20 -0.62
N LYS A 119 5.65 15.80 -0.61
CA LYS A 119 4.56 16.57 0.00
C LYS A 119 4.37 16.18 1.47
N GLU A 120 5.06 16.90 2.35
CA GLU A 120 5.08 16.62 3.79
C GLU A 120 3.68 16.58 4.41
N ILE A 121 2.77 17.45 3.99
CA ILE A 121 1.40 17.48 4.51
C ILE A 121 0.65 16.16 4.26
N TYR A 122 0.91 15.46 3.14
CA TYR A 122 0.31 14.15 2.86
C TYR A 122 0.93 13.09 3.76
N THR A 123 2.24 13.10 3.89
CA THR A 123 2.99 12.17 4.75
C THR A 123 2.55 12.27 6.21
N GLU A 124 2.54 13.47 6.79
CA GLU A 124 2.11 13.70 8.17
C GLU A 124 0.64 13.32 8.40
N THR A 125 -0.23 13.67 7.44
CA THR A 125 -1.65 13.33 7.52
C THR A 125 -1.87 11.83 7.49
N ALA A 126 -1.19 11.13 6.58
CA ALA A 126 -1.26 9.68 6.46
C ALA A 126 -0.80 8.99 7.75
N LEU A 127 0.35 9.39 8.28
CA LEU A 127 0.89 8.82 9.53
C LEU A 127 -0.04 9.04 10.73
N LYS A 128 -0.56 10.25 10.88
CA LYS A 128 -1.53 10.56 11.95
C LYS A 128 -2.79 9.69 11.86
N ARG A 129 -3.29 9.48 10.64
CA ARG A 129 -4.47 8.66 10.39
C ARG A 129 -4.16 7.17 10.66
N LEU A 130 -3.03 6.66 10.18
CA LEU A 130 -2.59 5.29 10.44
C LEU A 130 -2.41 5.02 11.94
N GLU A 131 -1.80 5.94 12.70
CA GLU A 131 -1.70 5.82 14.16
C GLU A 131 -3.07 5.70 14.85
N GLN A 132 -4.05 6.47 14.39
CA GLN A 132 -5.42 6.39 14.91
C GLN A 132 -6.07 5.05 14.55
N GLU A 133 -5.93 4.61 13.32
CA GLU A 133 -6.54 3.40 12.80
C GLU A 133 -6.01 2.14 13.48
N VAL A 134 -4.71 2.00 13.64
CA VAL A 134 -4.15 0.84 14.35
C VAL A 134 -4.60 0.76 15.81
N GLN A 135 -4.88 1.89 16.46
CA GLN A 135 -5.41 1.89 17.83
C GLN A 135 -6.88 1.49 17.90
N ILE A 136 -7.66 1.78 16.85
CA ILE A 136 -9.09 1.45 16.79
C ILE A 136 -9.27 0.01 16.29
N GLN A 137 -8.48 -0.40 15.31
CA GLN A 137 -8.71 -1.65 14.57
C GLN A 137 -7.98 -2.86 15.15
N ILE A 138 -6.93 -2.67 15.94
CA ILE A 138 -6.15 -3.77 16.49
C ILE A 138 -6.49 -3.97 17.97
N PHE A 139 -7.06 -5.12 18.30
CA PHE A 139 -7.42 -5.48 19.67
C PHE A 139 -6.18 -5.68 20.57
N SER A 140 -6.40 -5.77 21.86
CA SER A 140 -5.32 -5.94 22.84
C SER A 140 -4.52 -7.23 22.65
N ASP A 141 -5.13 -8.27 22.07
CA ASP A 141 -4.50 -9.54 21.71
C ASP A 141 -3.78 -9.51 20.36
N GLY A 142 -3.86 -8.39 19.63
CA GLY A 142 -3.22 -8.19 18.34
C GLY A 142 -4.08 -8.56 17.13
N VAL A 143 -5.28 -9.11 17.33
CA VAL A 143 -6.17 -9.48 16.21
C VAL A 143 -6.81 -8.22 15.60
N HIS A 144 -6.87 -8.15 14.27
CA HIS A 144 -7.63 -7.12 13.58
C HIS A 144 -9.14 -7.33 13.80
N TRP A 145 -9.88 -6.28 14.08
CA TRP A 145 -11.28 -6.35 14.52
C TRP A 145 -12.24 -7.00 13.51
N GLU A 146 -11.94 -6.96 12.21
CA GLU A 146 -12.76 -7.63 11.18
C GLU A 146 -12.68 -9.17 11.25
N GLN A 147 -11.77 -9.73 12.03
CA GLN A 147 -11.62 -11.16 12.34
C GLN A 147 -11.48 -12.06 11.09
N SER A 148 -10.99 -11.48 10.00
CA SER A 148 -10.54 -12.19 8.81
C SER A 148 -9.01 -12.29 8.83
N CYS A 149 -8.47 -13.49 8.67
CA CYS A 149 -7.03 -13.68 8.61
C CYS A 149 -6.39 -12.95 7.41
N MET A 150 -7.09 -12.91 6.28
CA MET A 150 -6.62 -12.18 5.10
C MET A 150 -6.58 -10.67 5.36
N TYR A 151 -7.64 -10.08 5.92
CA TYR A 151 -7.66 -8.64 6.21
C TYR A 151 -6.68 -8.26 7.32
N HIS A 152 -6.48 -9.13 8.33
CA HIS A 152 -5.42 -8.95 9.30
C HIS A 152 -4.05 -8.84 8.61
N ASN A 153 -3.76 -9.71 7.66
CA ASN A 153 -2.48 -9.71 6.95
C ASN A 153 -2.34 -8.55 5.96
N GLU A 154 -3.42 -8.10 5.31
CA GLU A 154 -3.38 -6.88 4.49
C GLU A 154 -3.05 -5.64 5.33
N VAL A 155 -3.64 -5.52 6.52
CA VAL A 155 -3.32 -4.43 7.46
C VAL A 155 -1.90 -4.55 7.99
N LEU A 156 -1.46 -5.75 8.39
CA LEU A 156 -0.08 -5.97 8.84
C LEU A 156 0.93 -5.64 7.74
N HIS A 157 0.65 -6.01 6.50
CA HIS A 157 1.48 -5.67 5.34
C HIS A 157 1.66 -4.14 5.21
N CYS A 158 0.56 -3.38 5.21
CA CYS A 158 0.61 -1.92 5.14
C CYS A 158 1.40 -1.30 6.30
N VAL A 159 1.24 -1.83 7.51
CA VAL A 159 1.96 -1.35 8.70
C VAL A 159 3.45 -1.65 8.63
N LEU A 160 3.84 -2.85 8.19
CA LEU A 160 5.25 -3.23 7.98
C LEU A 160 5.91 -2.41 6.88
N GLU A 161 5.23 -2.22 5.74
CA GLU A 161 5.75 -1.36 4.68
C GLU A 161 5.87 0.10 5.12
N THR A 162 4.93 0.61 5.92
CA THR A 162 5.06 1.94 6.54
C THR A 162 6.33 2.04 7.38
N ILE A 163 6.61 1.06 8.22
CA ILE A 163 7.84 1.00 9.03
C ILE A 163 9.07 0.99 8.12
N HIS A 164 9.09 0.11 7.12
CA HIS A 164 10.20 -0.02 6.18
C HIS A 164 10.48 1.28 5.43
N MET A 165 9.43 1.92 4.90
CA MET A 165 9.59 3.19 4.16
C MET A 165 10.10 4.30 5.05
N LEU A 166 9.59 4.43 6.28
CA LEU A 166 10.09 5.43 7.21
C LEU A 166 11.55 5.20 7.59
N GLN A 167 11.97 3.94 7.78
CA GLN A 167 13.37 3.58 8.00
C GLN A 167 14.24 3.98 6.80
N ALA A 168 13.83 3.62 5.59
CA ALA A 168 14.55 3.92 4.35
C ALA A 168 14.72 5.44 4.13
N TRP A 169 13.74 6.24 4.55
CA TRP A 169 13.78 7.70 4.46
C TRP A 169 14.39 8.38 5.69
N GLY A 170 14.94 7.63 6.65
CA GLY A 170 15.53 8.16 7.88
C GLY A 170 14.54 8.93 8.76
N ARG A 171 13.26 8.59 8.69
CA ARG A 171 12.17 9.24 9.44
C ARG A 171 11.88 8.51 10.74
N LYS A 172 11.38 9.26 11.72
CA LYS A 172 10.93 8.67 12.98
C LYS A 172 9.69 7.81 12.74
N ILE A 173 9.73 6.57 13.24
CA ILE A 173 8.58 5.65 13.22
C ILE A 173 7.73 5.92 14.48
N PRO A 174 6.41 6.14 14.34
CA PRO A 174 5.53 6.25 15.48
C PRO A 174 5.48 4.95 16.29
N GLU A 175 5.65 5.03 17.61
CA GLU A 175 5.70 3.86 18.50
C GLU A 175 4.44 2.99 18.40
N LYS A 176 3.26 3.61 18.27
CA LYS A 176 1.98 2.91 18.15
C LYS A 176 1.89 2.02 16.91
N ILE A 177 2.50 2.45 15.81
CA ILE A 177 2.58 1.65 14.57
C ILE A 177 3.47 0.43 14.81
N THR A 178 4.64 0.61 15.41
CA THR A 178 5.56 -0.50 15.71
C THR A 178 4.97 -1.48 16.71
N GLU A 179 4.29 -1.00 17.75
CA GLU A 179 3.63 -1.83 18.73
C GLU A 179 2.48 -2.65 18.12
N ALA A 180 1.65 -2.03 17.27
CA ALA A 180 0.60 -2.71 16.53
C ALA A 180 1.17 -3.81 15.64
N ALA A 181 2.22 -3.52 14.87
CA ALA A 181 2.89 -4.51 14.03
C ALA A 181 3.40 -5.72 14.83
N ARG A 182 4.04 -5.49 15.99
CA ARG A 182 4.52 -6.58 16.84
C ARG A 182 3.39 -7.48 17.33
N ARG A 183 2.29 -6.89 17.81
CA ARG A 183 1.13 -7.66 18.28
C ARG A 183 0.50 -8.46 17.14
N MET A 184 0.31 -7.85 15.98
CA MET A 184 -0.24 -8.52 14.81
C MET A 184 0.65 -9.65 14.30
N ALA A 185 1.97 -9.46 14.26
CA ALA A 185 2.91 -10.51 13.87
C ALA A 185 2.85 -11.72 14.83
N MET A 186 2.69 -11.48 16.14
CA MET A 186 2.54 -12.56 17.12
C MET A 186 1.25 -13.35 16.94
N VAL A 187 0.19 -12.73 16.45
CA VAL A 187 -1.04 -13.44 16.07
C VAL A 187 -0.78 -14.43 14.93
N ASN A 188 -0.01 -14.03 13.91
CA ASN A 188 0.39 -14.93 12.82
C ASN A 188 1.21 -16.12 13.32
N VAL A 189 2.09 -15.93 14.31
CA VAL A 189 2.80 -17.04 14.95
C VAL A 189 1.82 -18.00 15.65
N ALA A 190 0.80 -17.45 16.32
CA ALA A 190 -0.13 -18.24 17.12
C ALA A 190 -1.11 -19.07 16.28
N TRP A 191 -1.57 -18.54 15.15
CA TRP A 191 -2.60 -19.22 14.33
C TRP A 191 -2.05 -19.95 13.10
N LYS A 192 -0.74 -19.80 12.79
CA LYS A 192 -0.13 -20.50 11.66
C LYS A 192 -0.33 -21.99 11.76
N LYS A 193 -0.92 -22.60 10.74
CA LYS A 193 -1.08 -24.04 10.60
C LYS A 193 0.28 -24.73 10.36
N PRO A 194 0.39 -26.07 10.57
CA PRO A 194 1.61 -26.82 10.31
C PRO A 194 2.14 -26.73 8.87
N ASP A 195 1.26 -26.45 7.89
CA ASP A 195 1.59 -26.25 6.48
C ASP A 195 2.11 -24.84 6.15
N GLY A 196 2.26 -23.97 7.16
CA GLY A 196 2.70 -22.59 6.99
C GLY A 196 1.56 -21.60 6.62
N CYS A 197 0.34 -22.09 6.40
CA CYS A 197 -0.77 -21.26 5.97
C CYS A 197 -1.59 -20.70 7.13
N GLN A 198 -2.31 -19.60 6.85
CA GLN A 198 -3.31 -19.05 7.77
C GLN A 198 -4.59 -19.90 7.80
N PRO A 199 -5.38 -19.83 8.89
CA PRO A 199 -6.73 -20.41 8.91
C PRO A 199 -7.66 -19.70 7.94
N LEU A 200 -8.68 -20.43 7.45
CA LEU A 200 -9.73 -19.87 6.58
C LEU A 200 -10.89 -19.32 7.42
N THR A 201 -10.59 -18.35 8.29
CA THR A 201 -11.59 -17.74 9.17
C THR A 201 -12.06 -16.41 8.58
N GLY A 202 -13.36 -16.21 8.55
CA GLY A 202 -13.97 -15.03 7.95
C GLY A 202 -13.79 -15.03 6.42
N ASP A 203 -13.70 -13.86 5.84
CA ASP A 203 -13.44 -13.64 4.41
C ASP A 203 -11.93 -13.78 4.13
N SER A 204 -11.46 -15.03 4.03
CA SER A 204 -10.04 -15.35 3.92
C SER A 204 -9.79 -16.44 2.89
N ASP A 205 -8.77 -16.19 2.06
CA ASP A 205 -8.19 -17.21 1.18
C ASP A 205 -7.03 -17.94 1.86
N GLU A 206 -6.65 -19.11 1.34
CA GLU A 206 -5.49 -19.84 1.82
C GLU A 206 -4.20 -19.12 1.38
N THR A 207 -3.45 -18.63 2.36
CA THR A 207 -2.21 -17.88 2.13
C THR A 207 -1.13 -18.37 3.09
N ASN A 208 0.07 -18.61 2.58
CA ASN A 208 1.25 -18.87 3.41
C ASN A 208 1.68 -17.58 4.08
N VAL A 209 1.93 -17.64 5.39
CA VAL A 209 2.29 -16.46 6.22
C VAL A 209 3.77 -16.41 6.57
N GLU A 210 4.59 -17.34 6.09
CA GLU A 210 6.01 -17.42 6.45
C GLU A 210 6.81 -16.22 5.96
N ASP A 211 6.51 -15.72 4.75
CA ASP A 211 7.15 -14.51 4.24
C ASP A 211 6.79 -13.28 5.09
N MET A 212 5.54 -13.16 5.50
CA MET A 212 5.08 -12.09 6.39
C MET A 212 5.78 -12.15 7.75
N LEU A 213 5.97 -13.35 8.30
CA LEU A 213 6.69 -13.56 9.54
C LEU A 213 8.19 -13.24 9.40
N ALA A 214 8.80 -13.62 8.28
CA ALA A 214 10.21 -13.30 8.00
C ALA A 214 10.42 -11.77 7.89
N VAL A 215 9.57 -11.07 7.17
CA VAL A 215 9.62 -9.60 7.06
C VAL A 215 9.39 -8.96 8.42
N SER A 216 8.42 -9.45 9.20
CA SER A 216 8.18 -8.97 10.56
C SER A 216 9.40 -9.13 11.47
N ALA A 217 10.07 -10.27 11.41
CA ALA A 217 11.27 -10.52 12.20
C ALA A 217 12.43 -9.57 11.83
N ILE A 218 12.56 -9.21 10.56
CA ILE A 218 13.61 -8.29 10.10
C ILE A 218 13.31 -6.83 10.53
N LEU A 219 12.08 -6.38 10.37
CA LEU A 219 11.71 -4.98 10.58
C LEU A 219 11.46 -4.62 12.05
N LEU A 220 11.12 -5.61 12.90
CA LEU A 220 10.71 -5.41 14.28
C LEU A 220 11.74 -5.90 15.32
N ALA A 221 12.92 -6.34 14.84
CA ALA A 221 14.02 -6.81 15.68
C ALA A 221 14.60 -5.71 16.59
#